data_9c40a8269591c140735791db9e0c7e1d
#
_entry.id   9c40a8269591c140735791db9e0c7e1d
#
_cell.length_a   1.000
_cell.length_b   1.000
_cell.length_c   1.000
_cell.angle_alpha   90.00
_cell.angle_beta   90.00
_cell.angle_gamma   90.00
#
_symmetry.space_group_name_H-M   'P 1'
#
loop_
_entity.id
_entity.type
_entity.pdbx_description
1 polymer ?
#
loop_
_entity_poly.entity_id
_entity_poly.type
_entity_poly.pdbx_seq_one_letter_code
_entity_poly.pdbx_strand_id
1 'polypeptide(L)'
;SDETAATLKLYGVERDTTAGFGWQCLVARRLAERGVRFLELIDVGSSNNWDSHGNMGDHAKLAKAIDQPIAGLLTDLKQRGMLDSTLVVWTTEFGRTPFHERANHAGREHHKHCFSSWMAGGGMKGGIVHGKSDEYGIRTAEDAVHTHDLHATMLHLLGIDHERLTFRHAGRDFRLTDVHGRVVNQIIS
;
A
#
# COMPACT_ATOMS: atom_id res chain seq x y z
N SER A 1 -27.08 -4.59 5.31
CA SER A 1 -26.18 -3.82 4.40
C SER A 1 -26.99 -3.31 3.23
N ASP A 2 -26.94 -2.00 2.96
CA ASP A 2 -27.67 -1.33 1.84
C ASP A 2 -26.96 -1.56 0.49
N GLU A 3 -25.93 -2.41 0.47
CA GLU A 3 -25.18 -2.70 -0.74
C GLU A 3 -25.90 -3.72 -1.64
N THR A 4 -25.76 -3.53 -2.94
CA THR A 4 -26.31 -4.47 -3.92
C THR A 4 -25.56 -5.81 -3.88
N ALA A 5 -26.23 -6.88 -4.32
CA ALA A 5 -25.57 -8.19 -4.45
C ALA A 5 -24.36 -8.14 -5.40
N ALA A 6 -24.41 -7.31 -6.44
CA ALA A 6 -23.30 -7.11 -7.36
C ALA A 6 -22.09 -6.44 -6.68
N THR A 7 -22.33 -5.41 -5.86
CA THR A 7 -21.26 -4.78 -5.08
C THR A 7 -20.64 -5.76 -4.09
N LEU A 8 -21.46 -6.49 -3.32
CA LEU A 8 -20.94 -7.47 -2.37
C LEU A 8 -20.06 -8.54 -3.05
N LYS A 9 -20.54 -9.05 -4.21
CA LYS A 9 -19.78 -10.01 -5.01
C LYS A 9 -18.45 -9.46 -5.50
N LEU A 10 -18.39 -8.17 -5.86
CA LEU A 10 -17.18 -7.51 -6.32
C LEU A 10 -16.07 -7.59 -5.27
N TYR A 11 -16.40 -7.38 -4.01
CA TYR A 11 -15.47 -7.44 -2.88
C TYR A 11 -15.27 -8.86 -2.32
N GLY A 12 -15.97 -9.87 -2.84
CA GLY A 12 -15.95 -11.22 -2.27
C GLY A 12 -16.59 -11.29 -0.88
N VAL A 13 -17.57 -10.45 -0.60
CA VAL A 13 -18.25 -10.35 0.71
C VAL A 13 -19.64 -10.97 0.63
N GLU A 14 -19.96 -11.86 1.54
CA GLU A 14 -21.31 -12.36 1.71
C GLU A 14 -22.19 -11.35 2.45
N ARG A 15 -23.52 -11.39 2.19
CA ARG A 15 -24.47 -10.53 2.88
C ARG A 15 -24.39 -10.80 4.40
N ASP A 16 -24.47 -9.72 5.16
CA ASP A 16 -24.44 -9.73 6.63
C ASP A 16 -23.07 -10.11 7.25
N THR A 17 -22.05 -10.32 6.43
CA THR A 17 -20.67 -10.45 6.89
C THR A 17 -20.12 -9.08 7.33
N THR A 18 -19.47 -9.05 8.50
CA THR A 18 -18.85 -7.86 9.08
C THR A 18 -17.38 -8.09 9.42
N ALA A 19 -16.74 -9.05 8.77
CA ALA A 19 -15.35 -9.44 9.01
C ALA A 19 -14.61 -9.73 7.71
N GLY A 20 -13.28 -9.77 7.79
CA GLY A 20 -12.39 -10.08 6.67
C GLY A 20 -11.98 -8.86 5.86
N PHE A 21 -10.93 -9.03 5.05
CA PHE A 21 -10.32 -7.94 4.30
C PHE A 21 -11.26 -7.35 3.24
N GLY A 22 -12.12 -8.17 2.62
CA GLY A 22 -13.16 -7.69 1.69
C GLY A 22 -14.16 -6.74 2.34
N TRP A 23 -14.56 -7.04 3.57
CA TRP A 23 -15.40 -6.14 4.37
C TRP A 23 -14.68 -4.83 4.68
N GLN A 24 -13.40 -4.87 5.07
CA GLN A 24 -12.61 -3.66 5.33
C GLN A 24 -12.50 -2.78 4.08
N CYS A 25 -12.23 -3.36 2.91
CA CYS A 25 -12.19 -2.65 1.63
C CYS A 25 -13.53 -1.99 1.29
N LEU A 26 -14.65 -2.69 1.49
CA LEU A 26 -15.99 -2.16 1.27
C LEU A 26 -16.29 -0.98 2.21
N VAL A 27 -15.96 -1.11 3.49
CA VAL A 27 -16.12 -0.04 4.49
C VAL A 27 -15.25 1.16 4.14
N ALA A 28 -14.01 0.95 3.72
CA ALA A 28 -13.11 2.02 3.30
C ALA A 28 -13.69 2.84 2.14
N ARG A 29 -14.23 2.19 1.10
CA ARG A 29 -14.91 2.88 0.01
C ARG A 29 -16.08 3.72 0.53
N ARG A 30 -16.91 3.17 1.42
CA ARG A 30 -18.07 3.88 2.01
C ARG A 30 -17.66 5.09 2.86
N LEU A 31 -16.56 4.97 3.58
CA LEU A 31 -16.01 6.08 4.35
C LEU A 31 -15.41 7.17 3.44
N ALA A 32 -14.73 6.78 2.38
CA ALA A 32 -14.22 7.72 1.37
C ALA A 32 -15.39 8.49 0.71
N GLU A 33 -16.48 7.83 0.34
CA GLU A 33 -17.70 8.48 -0.17
C GLU A 33 -18.28 9.54 0.80
N ARG A 34 -18.05 9.35 2.09
CA ARG A 34 -18.50 10.28 3.14
C ARG A 34 -17.47 11.36 3.50
N GLY A 35 -16.39 11.45 2.72
CA GLY A 35 -15.36 12.47 2.87
C GLY A 35 -14.30 12.17 3.92
N VAL A 36 -14.16 10.93 4.38
CA VAL A 36 -13.01 10.55 5.23
C VAL A 36 -11.75 10.62 4.38
N ARG A 37 -10.80 11.45 4.81
CA ARG A 37 -9.64 11.85 4.00
C ARG A 37 -8.48 10.86 4.04
N PHE A 38 -8.33 10.11 5.11
CA PHE A 38 -7.28 9.12 5.28
C PHE A 38 -7.84 7.85 5.89
N LEU A 39 -7.53 6.73 5.28
CA LEU A 39 -7.97 5.41 5.68
C LEU A 39 -6.79 4.46 5.59
N GLU A 40 -6.55 3.71 6.64
CA GLU A 40 -5.54 2.67 6.68
C GLU A 40 -6.23 1.32 6.89
N LEU A 41 -5.95 0.37 5.99
CA LEU A 41 -6.41 -1.01 6.07
C LEU A 41 -5.22 -1.88 6.38
N ILE A 42 -5.27 -2.56 7.52
CA ILE A 42 -4.18 -3.42 7.95
C ILE A 42 -4.66 -4.88 7.83
N ASP A 43 -4.04 -5.63 6.92
CA ASP A 43 -4.29 -7.06 6.81
C ASP A 43 -3.45 -7.80 7.85
N VAL A 44 -3.98 -7.85 9.06
CA VAL A 44 -3.40 -8.59 10.16
C VAL A 44 -4.13 -9.91 10.34
N GLY A 45 -3.40 -11.00 10.30
CA GLY A 45 -3.91 -12.32 10.69
C GLY A 45 -3.37 -12.77 12.04
N SER A 46 -3.44 -14.06 12.27
CA SER A 46 -2.73 -14.72 13.37
C SER A 46 -1.22 -14.57 13.20
N SER A 47 -0.45 -14.95 14.20
CA SER A 47 1.00 -14.79 14.34
C SER A 47 1.90 -15.24 13.17
N ASN A 48 1.36 -15.81 12.12
CA ASN A 48 2.09 -16.27 10.92
C ASN A 48 1.50 -15.68 9.63
N ASN A 49 0.93 -14.50 9.66
CA ASN A 49 0.34 -13.87 8.48
C ASN A 49 1.40 -13.62 7.40
N TRP A 50 1.74 -12.38 7.10
CA TRP A 50 2.73 -12.06 6.07
C TRP A 50 4.18 -12.23 6.52
N ASP A 51 4.42 -12.36 7.83
CA ASP A 51 5.75 -12.53 8.42
C ASP A 51 6.20 -14.00 8.44
N SER A 52 6.37 -14.59 7.27
CA SER A 52 6.73 -16.01 7.14
C SER A 52 8.24 -16.21 7.00
N HIS A 53 8.91 -16.49 8.12
CA HIS A 53 10.32 -16.87 8.15
C HIS A 53 10.56 -18.35 7.79
N GLY A 54 9.54 -19.20 7.92
CA GLY A 54 9.64 -20.63 7.69
C GLY A 54 9.35 -21.07 6.26
N ASN A 55 8.28 -20.54 5.67
CA ASN A 55 7.79 -21.01 4.38
C ASN A 55 7.08 -19.90 3.61
N MET A 56 7.68 -19.35 2.57
CA MET A 56 7.05 -18.36 1.69
C MET A 56 5.83 -18.89 0.91
N GLY A 57 5.69 -20.20 0.80
CA GLY A 57 4.51 -20.82 0.16
C GLY A 57 3.19 -20.49 0.88
N ASP A 58 3.24 -20.13 2.16
CA ASP A 58 2.07 -19.70 2.92
C ASP A 58 1.46 -18.40 2.39
N HIS A 59 2.27 -17.54 1.76
CA HIS A 59 1.81 -16.30 1.12
C HIS A 59 0.81 -16.53 -0.02
N ALA A 60 0.80 -17.70 -0.66
CA ALA A 60 -0.15 -17.99 -1.73
C ALA A 60 -1.61 -17.89 -1.26
N LYS A 61 -1.91 -18.34 -0.04
CA LYS A 61 -3.25 -18.24 0.55
C LYS A 61 -3.59 -16.79 0.91
N LEU A 62 -2.64 -16.06 1.47
CA LEU A 62 -2.81 -14.66 1.87
C LEU A 62 -3.03 -13.79 0.64
N ALA A 63 -2.20 -13.93 -0.38
CA ALA A 63 -2.34 -13.21 -1.65
C ALA A 63 -3.71 -13.47 -2.29
N LYS A 64 -4.17 -14.73 -2.32
CA LYS A 64 -5.50 -15.07 -2.83
C LYS A 64 -6.63 -14.44 -2.02
N ALA A 65 -6.46 -14.28 -0.71
CA ALA A 65 -7.49 -13.70 0.15
C ALA A 65 -7.66 -12.19 -0.04
N ILE A 66 -6.60 -11.47 -0.43
CA ILE A 66 -6.64 -10.02 -0.65
C ILE A 66 -6.84 -9.63 -2.13
N ASP A 67 -6.60 -10.51 -3.06
CA ASP A 67 -6.63 -10.25 -4.52
C ASP A 67 -7.99 -9.70 -4.96
N GLN A 68 -9.06 -10.46 -4.75
CA GLN A 68 -10.41 -10.03 -5.10
C GLN A 68 -10.87 -8.77 -4.36
N PRO A 69 -10.68 -8.61 -3.03
CA PRO A 69 -11.00 -7.39 -2.32
C PRO A 69 -10.34 -6.13 -2.87
N ILE A 70 -9.05 -6.20 -3.19
CA ILE A 70 -8.30 -5.07 -3.77
C ILE A 70 -8.81 -4.74 -5.17
N ALA A 71 -8.97 -5.75 -6.02
CA ALA A 71 -9.53 -5.57 -7.36
C ALA A 71 -10.96 -4.98 -7.29
N GLY A 72 -11.75 -5.43 -6.32
CA GLY A 72 -13.07 -4.92 -6.03
C GLY A 72 -13.06 -3.44 -5.65
N LEU A 73 -12.18 -3.06 -4.74
CA LEU A 73 -12.03 -1.66 -4.30
C LEU A 73 -11.67 -0.74 -5.47
N LEU A 74 -10.65 -1.09 -6.26
CA LEU A 74 -10.22 -0.28 -7.41
C LEU A 74 -11.32 -0.17 -8.46
N THR A 75 -12.01 -1.28 -8.73
CA THR A 75 -13.11 -1.32 -9.71
C THR A 75 -14.28 -0.45 -9.24
N ASP A 76 -14.68 -0.55 -7.99
CA ASP A 76 -15.82 0.21 -7.43
C ASP A 76 -15.50 1.71 -7.38
N LEU A 77 -14.29 2.09 -6.95
CA LEU A 77 -13.84 3.49 -6.99
C LEU A 77 -13.87 4.03 -8.43
N LYS A 78 -13.39 3.25 -9.40
CA LYS A 78 -13.41 3.65 -10.82
C LYS A 78 -14.84 3.80 -11.34
N GLN A 79 -15.73 2.84 -11.09
CA GLN A 79 -17.12 2.88 -11.53
C GLN A 79 -17.90 4.06 -10.95
N ARG A 80 -17.54 4.50 -9.74
CA ARG A 80 -18.14 5.66 -9.06
C ARG A 80 -17.48 7.00 -9.43
N GLY A 81 -16.47 7.00 -10.29
CA GLY A 81 -15.72 8.21 -10.64
C GLY A 81 -14.88 8.78 -9.50
N MET A 82 -14.56 7.94 -8.50
CA MET A 82 -13.81 8.35 -7.31
C MET A 82 -12.31 8.07 -7.42
N LEU A 83 -11.89 7.18 -8.33
CA LEU A 83 -10.50 6.74 -8.40
C LEU A 83 -9.53 7.89 -8.73
N ASP A 84 -9.94 8.83 -9.58
CA ASP A 84 -9.10 9.96 -9.96
C ASP A 84 -8.83 10.92 -8.80
N SER A 85 -9.68 10.93 -7.78
CA SER A 85 -9.55 11.74 -6.57
C SER A 85 -9.19 10.95 -5.31
N THR A 86 -8.94 9.65 -5.45
CA THR A 86 -8.60 8.75 -4.32
C THR A 86 -7.29 8.04 -4.63
N LEU A 87 -6.25 8.37 -3.87
CA LEU A 87 -4.98 7.64 -3.94
C LEU A 87 -5.10 6.34 -3.15
N VAL A 88 -4.91 5.22 -3.83
CA VAL A 88 -4.80 3.89 -3.21
C VAL A 88 -3.34 3.48 -3.20
N VAL A 89 -2.82 3.21 -2.01
CA VAL A 89 -1.42 2.80 -1.80
C VAL A 89 -1.39 1.43 -1.14
N TRP A 90 -0.65 0.51 -1.73
CA TRP A 90 -0.29 -0.76 -1.10
C TRP A 90 1.20 -0.77 -0.83
N THR A 91 1.57 -0.95 0.42
CA THR A 91 2.97 -0.95 0.85
C THR A 91 3.17 -1.84 2.06
N THR A 92 4.41 -2.02 2.42
CA THR A 92 4.86 -2.72 3.62
C THR A 92 6.01 -1.91 4.24
N GLU A 93 6.37 -2.22 5.47
CA GLU A 93 7.44 -1.54 6.22
C GLU A 93 8.85 -1.90 5.71
N PHE A 94 9.02 -3.10 5.15
CA PHE A 94 10.22 -3.60 4.48
C PHE A 94 9.87 -4.80 3.59
N GLY A 95 10.82 -5.25 2.79
CA GLY A 95 10.68 -6.44 1.93
C GLY A 95 11.20 -7.72 2.57
N ARG A 96 11.43 -8.71 1.71
CA ARG A 96 12.01 -10.00 2.09
C ARG A 96 13.30 -10.24 1.32
N THR A 97 14.27 -10.88 1.98
CA THR A 97 15.53 -11.26 1.33
C THR A 97 15.28 -12.17 0.12
N PRO A 98 16.01 -12.00 -0.98
CA PRO A 98 15.90 -12.90 -2.14
C PRO A 98 16.48 -14.30 -1.88
N PHE A 99 17.12 -14.51 -0.74
CA PHE A 99 17.75 -15.75 -0.32
C PHE A 99 17.43 -16.02 1.17
N HIS A 100 17.75 -17.22 1.63
CA HIS A 100 17.77 -17.57 3.05
C HIS A 100 19.18 -17.99 3.46
N GLU A 101 19.61 -17.61 4.66
CA GLU A 101 20.96 -17.92 5.17
C GLU A 101 21.19 -19.41 5.40
N ARG A 102 20.11 -20.17 5.68
CA ARG A 102 20.17 -21.62 5.86
C ARG A 102 19.82 -22.33 4.56
N ALA A 103 20.66 -23.26 4.15
CA ALA A 103 20.38 -24.13 3.01
C ALA A 103 19.08 -24.92 3.23
N ASN A 104 18.31 -25.07 2.14
CA ASN A 104 17.02 -25.80 2.14
C ASN A 104 15.89 -25.18 3.01
N HIS A 105 15.99 -23.90 3.36
CA HIS A 105 14.93 -23.19 4.05
C HIS A 105 14.03 -22.42 3.05
N ALA A 106 12.73 -22.62 3.13
CA ALA A 106 11.76 -22.02 2.20
C ALA A 106 11.28 -20.62 2.62
N GLY A 107 11.67 -20.17 3.80
CA GLY A 107 11.35 -18.83 4.33
C GLY A 107 12.26 -17.73 3.79
N ARG A 108 11.99 -16.51 4.21
CA ARG A 108 12.80 -15.32 3.89
C ARG A 108 12.88 -14.40 5.10
N GLU A 109 14.01 -13.73 5.26
CA GLU A 109 14.24 -12.76 6.32
C GLU A 109 13.78 -11.35 5.93
N HIS A 110 13.74 -10.45 6.89
CA HIS A 110 13.44 -9.04 6.66
C HIS A 110 14.50 -8.36 5.81
N HIS A 111 14.08 -7.53 4.85
CA HIS A 111 15.00 -6.87 3.93
C HIS A 111 14.62 -5.41 3.71
N LYS A 112 15.36 -4.51 4.35
CA LYS A 112 15.09 -3.06 4.34
C LYS A 112 15.63 -2.33 3.10
N HIS A 113 16.51 -2.95 2.31
CA HIS A 113 17.27 -2.25 1.28
C HIS A 113 16.60 -2.25 -0.09
N CYS A 114 15.65 -3.14 -0.33
CA CYS A 114 14.91 -3.22 -1.58
C CYS A 114 13.55 -3.90 -1.38
N PHE A 115 12.48 -3.20 -1.72
CA PHE A 115 11.13 -3.75 -1.77
C PHE A 115 10.26 -2.91 -2.70
N SER A 116 9.09 -3.41 -3.04
CA SER A 116 8.17 -2.76 -3.97
C SER A 116 6.89 -2.36 -3.28
N SER A 117 6.35 -1.22 -3.70
CA SER A 117 5.00 -0.76 -3.39
C SER A 117 4.26 -0.50 -4.68
N TRP A 118 2.93 -0.44 -4.67
CA TRP A 118 2.17 0.03 -5.82
C TRP A 118 1.15 1.09 -5.41
N MET A 119 0.80 1.93 -6.38
CA MET A 119 -0.17 3.00 -6.20
C MET A 119 -1.14 3.04 -7.37
N ALA A 120 -2.38 3.49 -7.11
CA ALA A 120 -3.39 3.68 -8.14
C ALA A 120 -4.27 4.89 -7.83
N GLY A 121 -4.75 5.55 -8.86
CA GLY A 121 -5.63 6.72 -8.73
C GLY A 121 -4.93 7.96 -8.18
N GLY A 122 -5.70 8.95 -7.76
CA GLY A 122 -5.23 10.15 -7.07
C GLY A 122 -4.13 10.93 -7.78
N GLY A 123 -4.11 10.98 -9.12
CA GLY A 123 -3.08 11.67 -9.89
C GLY A 123 -1.83 10.83 -10.21
N MET A 124 -1.85 9.52 -9.94
CA MET A 124 -0.74 8.63 -10.31
C MET A 124 -0.78 8.23 -11.79
N LYS A 125 0.39 8.14 -12.42
CA LYS A 125 0.52 7.53 -13.76
C LYS A 125 0.25 6.03 -13.68
N GLY A 126 -0.77 5.56 -14.37
CA GLY A 126 -1.05 4.14 -14.48
C GLY A 126 -0.14 3.41 -15.48
N GLY A 127 0.08 2.10 -15.26
CA GLY A 127 0.76 1.23 -16.21
C GLY A 127 2.26 1.41 -16.33
N ILE A 128 2.91 2.06 -15.36
CA ILE A 128 4.36 2.27 -15.33
C ILE A 128 5.00 1.47 -14.20
N VAL A 129 6.29 1.20 -14.35
CA VAL A 129 7.18 0.74 -13.30
C VAL A 129 8.26 1.80 -13.11
N HIS A 130 8.54 2.19 -11.87
CA HIS A 130 9.56 3.16 -11.52
C HIS A 130 10.54 2.52 -10.53
N GLY A 131 11.81 2.65 -10.82
CA GLY A 131 12.87 2.00 -10.07
C GLY A 131 13.11 0.54 -10.46
N LYS A 132 14.29 0.04 -10.10
CA LYS A 132 14.73 -1.31 -10.41
C LYS A 132 15.70 -1.83 -9.36
N SER A 133 15.57 -3.08 -8.97
CA SER A 133 16.58 -3.76 -8.15
C SER A 133 17.82 -4.14 -8.97
N ASP A 134 18.90 -4.42 -8.26
CA ASP A 134 20.04 -5.15 -8.85
C ASP A 134 19.62 -6.57 -9.28
N GLU A 135 20.50 -7.26 -9.97
CA GLU A 135 20.27 -8.61 -10.49
C GLU A 135 19.98 -9.66 -9.41
N TYR A 136 20.41 -9.38 -8.16
CA TYR A 136 20.21 -10.27 -7.02
C TYR A 136 19.00 -9.88 -6.15
N GLY A 137 18.36 -8.74 -6.41
CA GLY A 137 17.28 -8.23 -5.57
C GLY A 137 17.72 -7.75 -4.19
N ILE A 138 19.00 -7.41 -4.02
CA ILE A 138 19.58 -7.01 -2.73
C ILE A 138 19.49 -5.50 -2.53
N ARG A 139 19.65 -4.70 -3.58
CA ARG A 139 19.64 -3.24 -3.50
C ARG A 139 18.87 -2.63 -4.65
N THR A 140 18.38 -1.43 -4.45
CA THR A 140 17.87 -0.63 -5.56
C THR A 140 19.04 -0.17 -6.43
N ALA A 141 19.01 -0.47 -7.73
CA ALA A 141 20.03 -0.12 -8.72
C ALA A 141 19.69 1.14 -9.50
N GLU A 142 18.41 1.36 -9.81
CA GLU A 142 17.95 2.50 -10.61
C GLU A 142 16.75 3.17 -9.92
N ASP A 143 16.67 4.49 -10.02
CA ASP A 143 15.54 5.33 -9.58
C ASP A 143 15.02 4.99 -8.16
N ALA A 144 15.94 4.92 -7.20
CA ALA A 144 15.61 4.60 -5.81
C ALA A 144 14.63 5.62 -5.23
N VAL A 145 13.58 5.11 -4.59
CA VAL A 145 12.61 5.90 -3.82
C VAL A 145 12.78 5.59 -2.34
N HIS A 146 13.23 6.57 -1.58
CA HIS A 146 13.33 6.43 -0.13
C HIS A 146 11.94 6.54 0.52
N THR A 147 11.74 5.99 1.71
CA THR A 147 10.49 6.10 2.46
C THR A 147 10.03 7.55 2.61
N HIS A 148 10.96 8.47 2.85
CA HIS A 148 10.65 9.91 2.92
C HIS A 148 10.16 10.48 1.57
N ASP A 149 10.68 9.98 0.44
CA ASP A 149 10.23 10.39 -0.91
C ASP A 149 8.80 9.88 -1.17
N LEU A 150 8.50 8.65 -0.75
CA LEU A 150 7.15 8.10 -0.80
C LEU A 150 6.17 8.99 -0.04
N HIS A 151 6.48 9.32 1.22
CA HIS A 151 5.62 10.17 2.04
C HIS A 151 5.51 11.61 1.49
N ALA A 152 6.62 12.19 0.99
CA ALA A 152 6.58 13.50 0.33
C ALA A 152 5.65 13.49 -0.90
N THR A 153 5.70 12.42 -1.70
CA THR A 153 4.85 12.24 -2.88
C THR A 153 3.38 12.08 -2.49
N MET A 154 3.07 11.28 -1.48
CA MET A 154 1.71 11.14 -0.97
C MET A 154 1.15 12.46 -0.45
N LEU A 155 1.92 13.22 0.33
CA LEU A 155 1.52 14.54 0.82
C LEU A 155 1.28 15.51 -0.33
N HIS A 156 2.16 15.52 -1.34
CA HIS A 156 1.99 16.35 -2.53
C HIS A 156 0.68 16.04 -3.26
N LEU A 157 0.35 14.77 -3.47
CA LEU A 157 -0.91 14.35 -4.10
C LEU A 157 -2.14 14.70 -3.26
N LEU A 158 -2.00 14.84 -1.95
CA LEU A 158 -3.03 15.37 -1.05
C LEU A 158 -3.11 16.91 -1.06
N GLY A 159 -2.29 17.61 -1.86
CA GLY A 159 -2.20 19.06 -1.91
C GLY A 159 -1.46 19.67 -0.73
N ILE A 160 -0.65 18.90 -0.02
CA ILE A 160 0.10 19.32 1.16
C ILE A 160 1.58 19.45 0.81
N ASP A 161 2.13 20.62 1.07
CA ASP A 161 3.58 20.84 1.00
C ASP A 161 4.25 20.21 2.23
N HIS A 162 5.00 19.13 2.01
CA HIS A 162 5.65 18.38 3.09
C HIS A 162 6.76 19.15 3.81
N GLU A 163 7.32 20.19 3.20
CA GLU A 163 8.33 21.04 3.82
C GLU A 163 7.71 22.07 4.74
N ARG A 164 6.50 22.53 4.45
CA ARG A 164 5.74 23.50 5.24
C ARG A 164 4.88 22.85 6.31
N LEU A 165 4.55 21.57 6.18
CA LEU A 165 3.82 20.81 7.17
C LEU A 165 4.77 20.48 8.34
N THR A 166 4.75 21.31 9.36
CA THR A 166 5.61 21.15 10.54
C THR A 166 4.80 20.89 11.79
N PHE A 167 5.42 20.16 12.71
CA PHE A 167 4.94 19.91 14.06
C PHE A 167 5.98 20.44 15.07
N ARG A 168 5.57 21.40 15.93
CA ARG A 168 6.47 21.97 16.93
C ARG A 168 6.54 21.10 18.16
N HIS A 169 7.74 20.65 18.50
CA HIS A 169 8.02 19.89 19.71
C HIS A 169 9.36 20.30 20.32
N ALA A 170 9.40 20.48 21.65
CA ALA A 170 10.61 20.86 22.39
C ALA A 170 11.40 22.03 21.76
N GLY A 171 10.69 23.06 21.23
CA GLY A 171 11.31 24.24 20.65
C GLY A 171 11.77 24.10 19.18
N ARG A 172 11.68 22.92 18.59
CA ARG A 172 12.03 22.63 17.19
C ARG A 172 10.78 22.32 16.37
N ASP A 173 10.77 22.76 15.11
CA ASP A 173 9.77 22.39 14.12
C ASP A 173 10.24 21.15 13.36
N PHE A 174 9.46 20.07 13.44
CA PHE A 174 9.72 18.80 12.77
C PHE A 174 8.80 18.65 11.57
N ARG A 175 9.31 18.15 10.47
CA ARG A 175 8.52 17.70 9.31
C ARG A 175 8.27 16.19 9.41
N LEU A 176 7.20 15.70 8.81
CA LEU A 176 6.95 14.24 8.70
C LEU A 176 8.04 13.52 7.90
N THR A 177 8.66 14.23 6.96
CA THR A 177 9.78 13.74 6.14
C THR A 177 11.16 14.08 6.71
N ASP A 178 11.23 14.59 7.94
CA ASP A 178 12.43 15.10 8.59
C ASP A 178 13.16 16.13 7.70
N VAL A 179 14.46 15.99 7.48
CA VAL A 179 15.26 16.85 6.58
C VAL A 179 15.34 16.30 5.16
N HIS A 180 14.65 15.21 4.90
CA HIS A 180 14.67 14.46 3.65
C HIS A 180 13.33 14.58 2.90
N GLY A 181 13.17 13.78 1.87
CA GLY A 181 11.97 13.68 1.07
C GLY A 181 11.99 14.59 -0.16
N ARG A 182 11.77 14.00 -1.29
CA ARG A 182 11.53 14.69 -2.57
C ARG A 182 10.29 14.09 -3.21
N VAL A 183 9.51 14.92 -3.86
CA VAL A 183 8.36 14.45 -4.66
C VAL A 183 8.87 13.72 -5.89
N VAL A 184 8.42 12.49 -6.10
CA VAL A 184 8.79 11.66 -7.25
C VAL A 184 7.89 12.02 -8.44
N ASN A 185 8.21 13.12 -9.13
CA ASN A 185 7.38 13.65 -10.22
C ASN A 185 7.22 12.69 -11.41
N GLN A 186 8.15 11.77 -11.60
CA GLN A 186 8.12 10.80 -12.71
C GLN A 186 6.90 9.87 -12.66
N ILE A 187 6.33 9.63 -11.48
CA ILE A 187 5.16 8.75 -11.28
C ILE A 187 3.83 9.51 -11.18
N ILE A 188 3.85 10.84 -11.26
CA ILE A 188 2.67 11.70 -11.19
C ILE A 188 2.22 12.09 -12.60
N SER A 189 0.89 12.12 -12.84
CA SER A 189 0.24 12.49 -14.11
C SER A 189 0.35 13.99 -14.43
#